data_8d4e64ce07c16be22a2c839f539d9e54
#
_entry.id   8d4e64ce07c16be22a2c839f539d9e54
#
_cell.length_a   1.000
_cell.length_b   1.000
_cell.length_c   1.000
_cell.angle_alpha   90.00
_cell.angle_beta   90.00
_cell.angle_gamma   90.00
#
_symmetry.space_group_name_H-M   'P 1'
#
loop_
_entity.id
_entity.type
_entity.pdbx_description
1 polymer ?
#
loop_
_entity_poly.entity_id
_entity_poly.type
_entity_poly.pdbx_seq_one_letter_code
_entity_poly.pdbx_strand_id
1 'polypeptide(L)'
;VQADTESLDAVGRRAGDLSAAATAGSILGSFLTGFVLLPAMPLTVLLGVTSGSLVLMSLYTANLLGSSENPTLLFAALAMPALGAMGGSPPNTLFAEQTLYSSVVVTEKLWGDGQIVRELWQNGGSSSAEYGDGTPAHVYAQASLSLLDAVTLYPDRALVLGGGALTLPVALRSRDHRLEVDVIEIDPAVTELASTYFAYGEVSEGIRVVHEDARVFLRGSEGGYGL
;
A
#
# COMPACT_ATOMS: atom_id res chain seq x y z
N VAL A 1 -43.01 -26.37 35.27
CA VAL A 1 -41.54 -26.60 35.34
C VAL A 1 -41.05 -27.23 34.02
N GLN A 2 -41.79 -28.22 33.44
CA GLN A 2 -41.37 -28.91 32.22
C GLN A 2 -41.48 -28.03 30.94
N ALA A 3 -42.49 -27.14 30.89
CA ALA A 3 -42.66 -26.20 29.76
C ALA A 3 -41.55 -25.15 29.68
N ASP A 4 -40.95 -24.73 30.79
CA ASP A 4 -39.87 -23.76 30.86
C ASP A 4 -38.53 -24.35 30.40
N THR A 5 -38.28 -25.64 30.68
CA THR A 5 -37.05 -26.32 30.24
C THR A 5 -37.02 -26.56 28.72
N GLU A 6 -38.17 -26.95 28.11
CA GLU A 6 -38.25 -27.08 26.65
C GLU A 6 -38.04 -25.75 25.91
N SER A 7 -38.51 -24.63 26.49
CA SER A 7 -38.29 -23.29 25.93
C SER A 7 -36.82 -22.84 26.00
N LEU A 8 -36.14 -23.14 27.12
CA LEU A 8 -34.75 -22.83 27.32
C LEU A 8 -33.83 -23.63 26.40
N ASP A 9 -34.11 -24.92 26.21
CA ASP A 9 -33.36 -25.77 25.27
C ASP A 9 -33.53 -25.34 23.80
N ALA A 10 -34.72 -24.86 23.45
CA ALA A 10 -34.99 -24.33 22.13
C ALA A 10 -34.26 -22.99 21.88
N VAL A 11 -34.17 -22.12 22.87
CA VAL A 11 -33.43 -20.87 22.83
C VAL A 11 -31.94 -21.16 22.75
N GLY A 12 -31.43 -22.12 23.54
CA GLY A 12 -30.03 -22.52 23.52
C GLY A 12 -29.58 -23.06 22.16
N ARG A 13 -30.40 -23.92 21.54
CA ARG A 13 -30.13 -24.44 20.18
C ARG A 13 -30.10 -23.33 19.14
N ARG A 14 -31.07 -22.43 19.11
CA ARG A 14 -31.12 -21.30 18.18
C ARG A 14 -29.92 -20.36 18.32
N ALA A 15 -29.52 -20.07 19.55
CA ALA A 15 -28.31 -19.27 19.82
C ALA A 15 -27.05 -19.98 19.33
N GLY A 16 -26.95 -21.30 19.52
CA GLY A 16 -25.85 -22.12 19.02
C GLY A 16 -25.78 -22.13 17.49
N ASP A 17 -26.91 -22.34 16.80
CA ASP A 17 -26.99 -22.34 15.36
C ASP A 17 -26.62 -20.96 14.79
N LEU A 18 -27.06 -19.87 15.42
CA LEU A 18 -26.73 -18.51 15.01
C LEU A 18 -25.22 -18.23 15.18
N SER A 19 -24.65 -18.63 16.31
CA SER A 19 -23.20 -18.51 16.57
C SER A 19 -22.37 -19.33 15.56
N ALA A 20 -22.79 -20.57 15.28
CA ALA A 20 -22.11 -21.41 14.29
C ALA A 20 -22.17 -20.79 12.88
N ALA A 21 -23.33 -20.31 12.48
CA ALA A 21 -23.50 -19.63 11.18
C ALA A 21 -22.66 -18.35 11.09
N ALA A 22 -22.61 -17.54 12.16
CA ALA A 22 -21.79 -16.33 12.20
C ALA A 22 -20.30 -16.64 12.10
N THR A 23 -19.83 -17.68 12.82
CA THR A 23 -18.43 -18.13 12.76
C THR A 23 -18.06 -18.65 11.37
N ALA A 24 -18.90 -19.51 10.78
CA ALA A 24 -18.70 -20.03 9.44
C ALA A 24 -18.67 -18.90 8.41
N GLY A 25 -19.61 -17.96 8.49
CA GLY A 25 -19.67 -16.78 7.62
C GLY A 25 -18.44 -15.89 7.76
N SER A 26 -17.92 -15.69 8.97
CA SER A 26 -16.71 -14.91 9.24
C SER A 26 -15.46 -15.56 8.61
N ILE A 27 -15.31 -16.86 8.77
CA ILE A 27 -14.19 -17.61 8.19
C ILE A 27 -14.25 -17.54 6.66
N LEU A 28 -15.39 -17.88 6.07
CA LEU A 28 -15.58 -17.83 4.62
C LEU A 28 -15.39 -16.42 4.07
N GLY A 29 -15.91 -15.41 4.74
CA GLY A 29 -15.77 -14.01 4.37
C GLY A 29 -14.30 -13.56 4.38
N SER A 30 -13.54 -13.96 5.39
CA SER A 30 -12.10 -13.63 5.49
C SER A 30 -11.30 -14.26 4.35
N PHE A 31 -11.54 -15.54 4.06
CA PHE A 31 -10.89 -16.22 2.93
C PHE A 31 -11.27 -15.60 1.59
N LEU A 32 -12.56 -15.36 1.37
CA LEU A 32 -13.06 -14.74 0.14
C LEU A 32 -12.45 -13.35 -0.06
N THR A 33 -12.44 -12.54 0.99
CA THR A 33 -11.85 -11.19 0.92
C THR A 33 -10.36 -11.24 0.65
N GLY A 34 -9.59 -12.04 1.41
CA GLY A 34 -8.13 -12.07 1.30
C GLY A 34 -7.60 -12.68 0.00
N PHE A 35 -8.22 -13.76 -0.48
CA PHE A 35 -7.68 -14.52 -1.62
C PHE A 35 -8.38 -14.24 -2.95
N VAL A 36 -9.58 -13.67 -2.93
CA VAL A 36 -10.35 -13.45 -4.17
C VAL A 36 -10.63 -11.96 -4.40
N LEU A 37 -11.20 -11.27 -3.40
CA LEU A 37 -11.66 -9.89 -3.62
C LEU A 37 -10.51 -8.88 -3.65
N LEU A 38 -9.56 -8.96 -2.72
CA LEU A 38 -8.40 -8.05 -2.70
C LEU A 38 -7.53 -8.14 -3.96
N PRO A 39 -7.23 -9.34 -4.51
CA PRO A 39 -6.52 -9.43 -5.79
C PRO A 39 -7.34 -9.01 -7.02
N ALA A 40 -8.68 -9.06 -6.92
CA ALA A 40 -9.56 -8.84 -8.07
C ALA A 40 -10.05 -7.40 -8.22
N MET A 41 -10.02 -6.59 -7.15
CA MET A 41 -10.57 -5.24 -7.18
C MET A 41 -9.85 -4.29 -6.22
N PRO A 42 -9.82 -2.97 -6.55
CA PRO A 42 -9.24 -1.95 -5.68
C PRO A 42 -9.87 -1.93 -4.30
N LEU A 43 -9.07 -1.65 -3.26
CA LEU A 43 -9.51 -1.57 -1.87
C LEU A 43 -10.67 -0.58 -1.68
N THR A 44 -10.66 0.54 -2.41
CA THR A 44 -11.72 1.57 -2.37
C THR A 44 -13.07 1.01 -2.81
N VAL A 45 -13.10 0.19 -3.86
CA VAL A 45 -14.32 -0.47 -4.34
C VAL A 45 -14.81 -1.48 -3.29
N LEU A 46 -13.90 -2.27 -2.72
CA LEU A 46 -14.23 -3.25 -1.67
C LEU A 46 -14.82 -2.57 -0.43
N LEU A 47 -14.23 -1.47 0.02
CA LEU A 47 -14.76 -0.66 1.13
C LEU A 47 -16.12 -0.06 0.79
N GLY A 48 -16.34 0.39 -0.44
CA GLY A 48 -17.63 0.90 -0.90
C GLY A 48 -18.72 -0.17 -0.88
N VAL A 49 -18.43 -1.36 -1.41
CA VAL A 49 -19.37 -2.50 -1.42
C VAL A 49 -19.71 -2.97 -0.02
N THR A 50 -18.73 -3.10 0.86
CA THR A 50 -18.96 -3.52 2.27
C THR A 50 -19.75 -2.48 3.03
N SER A 51 -19.44 -1.20 2.89
CA SER A 51 -20.19 -0.10 3.52
C SER A 51 -21.62 -0.04 3.00
N GLY A 52 -21.82 -0.16 1.70
CA GLY A 52 -23.15 -0.19 1.08
C GLY A 52 -23.99 -1.37 1.57
N SER A 53 -23.40 -2.57 1.68
CA SER A 53 -24.10 -3.75 2.19
C SER A 53 -24.52 -3.59 3.66
N LEU A 54 -23.68 -2.98 4.50
CA LEU A 54 -24.01 -2.68 5.90
C LEU A 54 -25.17 -1.67 6.01
N VAL A 55 -25.18 -0.63 5.18
CA VAL A 55 -26.28 0.34 5.14
C VAL A 55 -27.60 -0.34 4.73
N LEU A 56 -27.58 -1.16 3.68
CA LEU A 56 -28.76 -1.89 3.23
C LEU A 56 -29.30 -2.85 4.29
N MET A 57 -28.39 -3.56 4.99
CA MET A 57 -28.76 -4.46 6.08
C MET A 57 -29.38 -3.69 7.26
N SER A 58 -28.84 -2.51 7.57
CA SER A 58 -29.37 -1.61 8.60
C SER A 58 -30.79 -1.14 8.27
N LEU A 59 -31.02 -0.69 7.04
CA LEU A 59 -32.33 -0.25 6.58
C LEU A 59 -33.35 -1.40 6.62
N TYR A 60 -32.92 -2.59 6.19
CA TYR A 60 -33.77 -3.78 6.23
C TYR A 60 -34.18 -4.15 7.66
N THR A 61 -33.20 -4.17 8.60
CA THR A 61 -33.51 -4.49 10.02
C THR A 61 -34.36 -3.42 10.69
N ALA A 62 -34.11 -2.14 10.43
CA ALA A 62 -34.92 -1.04 10.95
C ALA A 62 -36.39 -1.15 10.49
N ASN A 63 -36.62 -1.50 9.24
CA ASN A 63 -37.96 -1.69 8.68
C ASN A 63 -38.69 -2.91 9.29
N LEU A 64 -37.94 -4.01 9.57
CA LEU A 64 -38.53 -5.21 10.18
C LEU A 64 -38.87 -5.01 11.66
N LEU A 65 -38.06 -4.27 12.41
CA LEU A 65 -38.23 -4.13 13.86
C LEU A 65 -39.15 -2.98 14.26
N GLY A 66 -39.54 -2.11 13.31
CA GLY A 66 -40.40 -0.95 13.58
C GLY A 66 -39.82 -0.01 14.66
N SER A 67 -38.51 -0.07 14.89
CA SER A 67 -37.84 0.67 15.96
C SER A 67 -37.62 2.14 15.59
N SER A 68 -38.00 3.03 16.48
CA SER A 68 -37.78 4.47 16.36
C SER A 68 -36.32 4.89 16.64
N GLU A 69 -35.50 3.97 17.13
CA GLU A 69 -34.07 4.21 17.29
C GLU A 69 -33.39 4.01 15.93
N ASN A 70 -32.81 5.09 15.42
CA ASN A 70 -32.20 5.12 14.07
C ASN A 70 -30.85 4.36 14.07
N PRO A 71 -30.80 3.04 13.85
CA PRO A 71 -29.55 2.33 13.63
C PRO A 71 -28.78 2.86 12.43
N THR A 72 -29.48 3.53 11.52
CA THR A 72 -28.93 4.22 10.36
C THR A 72 -27.80 5.21 10.72
N LEU A 73 -27.89 5.91 11.85
CA LEU A 73 -26.85 6.85 12.29
C LEU A 73 -25.58 6.12 12.73
N LEU A 74 -25.70 4.97 13.41
CA LEU A 74 -24.54 4.17 13.80
C LEU A 74 -23.82 3.60 12.56
N PHE A 75 -24.58 3.07 11.61
CA PHE A 75 -24.01 2.52 10.39
C PHE A 75 -23.51 3.61 9.42
N ALA A 76 -24.14 4.77 9.38
CA ALA A 76 -23.62 5.91 8.64
C ALA A 76 -22.28 6.38 9.22
N ALA A 77 -22.12 6.40 10.56
CA ALA A 77 -20.86 6.72 11.21
C ALA A 77 -19.75 5.70 10.91
N LEU A 78 -20.09 4.41 10.77
CA LEU A 78 -19.15 3.35 10.38
C LEU A 78 -18.82 3.38 8.86
N ALA A 79 -19.75 3.86 8.02
CA ALA A 79 -19.53 3.99 6.58
C ALA A 79 -18.76 5.26 6.19
N MET A 80 -18.81 6.32 6.99
CA MET A 80 -18.13 7.60 6.72
C MET A 80 -16.61 7.47 6.50
N PRO A 81 -15.85 6.69 7.29
CA PRO A 81 -14.43 6.49 7.01
C PRO A 81 -14.15 5.82 5.67
N ALA A 82 -15.02 4.91 5.23
CA ALA A 82 -14.89 4.26 3.93
C ALA A 82 -15.16 5.23 2.77
N LEU A 83 -16.11 6.14 2.92
CA LEU A 83 -16.35 7.23 1.97
C LEU A 83 -15.20 8.24 1.95
N GLY A 84 -14.60 8.52 3.09
CA GLY A 84 -13.40 9.36 3.20
C GLY A 84 -12.16 8.75 2.53
N ALA A 85 -12.04 7.42 2.55
CA ALA A 85 -10.99 6.70 1.82
C ALA A 85 -11.16 6.74 0.29
N MET A 86 -12.35 7.10 -0.19
CA MET A 86 -12.62 7.41 -1.61
C MET A 86 -12.24 8.86 -1.97
N GLY A 87 -11.60 9.59 -1.04
CA GLY A 87 -11.10 10.94 -1.25
C GLY A 87 -10.22 11.02 -2.50
N GLY A 88 -10.44 12.04 -3.31
CA GLY A 88 -9.74 12.23 -4.59
C GLY A 88 -8.23 12.24 -4.44
N SER A 89 -7.54 11.98 -5.53
CA SER A 89 -6.09 12.06 -5.60
C SER A 89 -5.58 13.43 -5.08
N PRO A 90 -4.42 13.48 -4.45
CA PRO A 90 -3.80 14.74 -4.03
C PRO A 90 -3.76 15.76 -5.17
N PRO A 91 -3.80 17.07 -4.89
CA PRO A 91 -3.61 18.07 -5.92
C PRO A 91 -2.27 17.84 -6.63
N ASN A 92 -2.20 18.14 -7.92
CA ASN A 92 -1.01 17.94 -8.77
C ASN A 92 -0.60 16.45 -8.95
N THR A 93 -1.56 15.54 -8.90
CA THR A 93 -1.35 14.13 -9.22
C THR A 93 -1.11 13.96 -10.72
N LEU A 94 0.03 13.39 -11.08
CA LEU A 94 0.36 12.96 -12.43
C LEU A 94 -0.18 11.55 -12.73
N PHE A 95 -0.15 10.69 -11.70
CA PHE A 95 -0.57 9.29 -11.81
C PHE A 95 -1.10 8.77 -10.46
N ALA A 96 -2.11 7.92 -10.49
CA ALA A 96 -2.62 7.22 -9.30
C ALA A 96 -3.19 5.86 -9.69
N GLU A 97 -2.73 4.82 -9.02
CA GLU A 97 -3.19 3.43 -9.24
C GLU A 97 -3.09 2.60 -7.96
N GLN A 98 -3.87 1.53 -7.90
CA GLN A 98 -3.77 0.50 -6.89
C GLN A 98 -3.11 -0.72 -7.50
N THR A 99 -1.89 -1.04 -7.05
CA THR A 99 -1.18 -2.25 -7.44
C THR A 99 -1.57 -3.44 -6.56
N LEU A 100 -0.96 -4.60 -6.77
CA LEU A 100 -1.12 -5.75 -5.87
C LEU A 100 -0.49 -5.54 -4.48
N TYR A 101 0.46 -4.60 -4.36
CA TYR A 101 1.26 -4.40 -3.16
C TYR A 101 0.95 -3.09 -2.44
N SER A 102 0.59 -2.05 -3.19
CA SER A 102 0.38 -0.72 -2.61
C SER A 102 -0.56 0.16 -3.43
N SER A 103 -1.10 1.20 -2.79
CA SER A 103 -1.66 2.35 -3.49
C SER A 103 -0.50 3.26 -3.88
N VAL A 104 -0.31 3.51 -5.17
CA VAL A 104 0.78 4.34 -5.68
C VAL A 104 0.23 5.63 -6.27
N VAL A 105 0.87 6.76 -5.94
CA VAL A 105 0.53 8.06 -6.49
C VAL A 105 1.82 8.80 -6.82
N VAL A 106 1.90 9.37 -8.02
CA VAL A 106 2.97 10.28 -8.43
C VAL A 106 2.41 11.69 -8.42
N THR A 107 3.07 12.58 -7.70
CA THR A 107 2.72 14.01 -7.66
C THR A 107 3.88 14.86 -8.11
N GLU A 108 3.59 16.04 -8.66
CA GLU A 108 4.58 17.06 -8.99
C GLU A 108 4.15 18.39 -8.39
N LYS A 109 5.06 19.05 -7.67
CA LYS A 109 4.78 20.33 -7.02
C LYS A 109 5.95 21.28 -7.13
N LEU A 110 5.66 22.58 -7.12
CA LEU A 110 6.66 23.62 -6.95
C LEU A 110 6.92 23.81 -5.45
N TRP A 111 8.18 23.76 -5.06
CA TRP A 111 8.59 24.15 -3.71
C TRP A 111 8.79 25.67 -3.63
N GLY A 112 8.88 26.18 -2.38
CA GLY A 112 8.94 27.62 -2.12
C GLY A 112 10.13 28.37 -2.72
N ASP A 113 11.15 27.67 -3.19
CA ASP A 113 12.32 28.18 -3.92
C ASP A 113 12.13 28.15 -5.45
N GLY A 114 10.95 27.72 -5.93
CA GLY A 114 10.64 27.59 -7.36
C GLY A 114 11.14 26.31 -8.02
N GLN A 115 11.70 25.37 -7.25
CA GLN A 115 12.11 24.08 -7.77
C GLN A 115 10.93 23.12 -7.92
N ILE A 116 10.92 22.37 -9.01
CA ILE A 116 9.96 21.28 -9.20
C ILE A 116 10.43 20.08 -8.38
N VAL A 117 9.51 19.52 -7.60
CA VAL A 117 9.73 18.28 -6.86
C VAL A 117 8.70 17.25 -7.30
N ARG A 118 9.19 16.09 -7.71
CA ARG A 118 8.36 14.93 -8.04
C ARG A 118 8.44 13.92 -6.93
N GLU A 119 7.29 13.43 -6.46
CA GLU A 119 7.19 12.52 -5.32
C GLU A 119 6.43 11.26 -5.71
N LEU A 120 6.95 10.11 -5.30
CA LEU A 120 6.22 8.84 -5.28
C LEU A 120 5.65 8.62 -3.89
N TRP A 121 4.36 8.44 -3.82
CA TRP A 121 3.63 8.10 -2.61
C TRP A 121 3.18 6.65 -2.66
N GLN A 122 3.43 5.91 -1.60
CA GLN A 122 2.98 4.53 -1.44
C GLN A 122 2.19 4.40 -0.14
N ASN A 123 0.96 3.89 -0.22
CA ASN A 123 0.05 3.74 0.94
C ASN A 123 -0.11 5.04 1.77
N GLY A 124 -0.15 6.20 1.10
CA GLY A 124 -0.33 7.50 1.74
C GLY A 124 0.94 8.09 2.38
N GLY A 125 2.08 7.42 2.27
CA GLY A 125 3.39 7.94 2.67
C GLY A 125 4.26 8.29 1.46
N SER A 126 5.01 9.41 1.51
CA SER A 126 6.01 9.75 0.50
C SER A 126 7.21 8.80 0.64
N SER A 127 7.41 7.92 -0.34
CA SER A 127 8.47 6.91 -0.33
C SER A 127 9.73 7.37 -1.05
N SER A 128 9.59 8.20 -2.07
CA SER A 128 10.70 8.76 -2.83
C SER A 128 10.36 10.17 -3.31
N ALA A 129 11.37 11.02 -3.43
CA ALA A 129 11.23 12.33 -4.03
C ALA A 129 12.53 12.76 -4.70
N GLU A 130 12.41 13.46 -5.82
CA GLU A 130 13.54 14.08 -6.52
C GLU A 130 13.20 15.50 -6.97
N TYR A 131 14.21 16.31 -7.10
CA TYR A 131 14.14 17.60 -7.77
C TYR A 131 14.08 17.43 -9.28
N GLY A 132 13.73 18.50 -10.00
CA GLY A 132 13.63 18.48 -11.46
C GLY A 132 14.92 18.12 -12.21
N ASP A 133 16.07 18.19 -11.54
CA ASP A 133 17.38 17.75 -12.06
C ASP A 133 17.71 16.28 -11.72
N GLY A 134 16.79 15.53 -11.13
CA GLY A 134 16.96 14.13 -10.73
C GLY A 134 17.70 13.93 -9.39
N THR A 135 18.10 14.98 -8.70
CA THR A 135 18.74 14.84 -7.38
C THR A 135 17.71 14.42 -6.31
N PRO A 136 18.04 13.49 -5.38
CA PRO A 136 17.13 13.08 -4.34
C PRO A 136 16.71 14.24 -3.43
N ALA A 137 15.40 14.44 -3.25
CA ALA A 137 14.86 15.48 -2.38
C ALA A 137 14.64 15.00 -0.93
N HIS A 138 14.52 13.70 -0.69
CA HIS A 138 14.37 13.17 0.66
C HIS A 138 15.66 13.24 1.49
N VAL A 139 15.52 13.68 2.73
CA VAL A 139 16.63 13.81 3.69
C VAL A 139 17.38 12.49 3.91
N TYR A 140 16.67 11.35 3.97
CA TYR A 140 17.32 10.06 4.17
C TYR A 140 18.28 9.71 3.01
N ALA A 141 17.89 9.98 1.78
CA ALA A 141 18.71 9.70 0.62
C ALA A 141 19.96 10.61 0.59
N GLN A 142 19.77 11.91 0.87
CA GLN A 142 20.87 12.86 0.99
C GLN A 142 21.83 12.49 2.13
N ALA A 143 21.29 12.07 3.28
CA ALA A 143 22.09 11.62 4.43
C ALA A 143 22.89 10.35 4.11
N SER A 144 22.25 9.39 3.41
CA SER A 144 22.94 8.16 2.96
C SER A 144 24.12 8.49 2.04
N LEU A 145 23.90 9.37 1.06
CA LEU A 145 24.95 9.81 0.15
C LEU A 145 26.09 10.52 0.89
N SER A 146 25.77 11.39 1.85
CA SER A 146 26.76 12.11 2.67
C SER A 146 27.56 11.16 3.57
N LEU A 147 26.91 10.13 4.11
CA LEU A 147 27.58 9.11 4.93
C LEU A 147 28.58 8.31 4.08
N LEU A 148 28.21 7.95 2.86
CA LEU A 148 29.10 7.25 1.93
C LEU A 148 30.35 8.06 1.61
N ASP A 149 30.23 9.38 1.43
CA ASP A 149 31.38 10.27 1.25
C ASP A 149 32.31 10.26 2.46
N ALA A 150 31.75 10.19 3.65
CA ALA A 150 32.52 10.23 4.90
C ALA A 150 33.27 8.93 5.19
N VAL A 151 32.78 7.77 4.73
CA VAL A 151 33.38 6.45 5.04
C VAL A 151 34.42 5.98 4.04
N THR A 152 34.70 6.72 2.99
CA THR A 152 35.73 6.40 1.98
C THR A 152 35.64 4.96 1.45
N LEU A 153 34.42 4.45 1.30
CA LEU A 153 34.17 3.14 0.70
C LEU A 153 34.04 3.30 -0.81
N TYR A 154 34.71 2.45 -1.54
CA TYR A 154 34.63 2.37 -3.01
C TYR A 154 34.21 0.96 -3.43
N PRO A 155 32.97 0.55 -3.12
CA PRO A 155 32.49 -0.77 -3.49
C PRO A 155 32.28 -0.86 -5.01
N ASP A 156 32.53 -2.04 -5.57
CA ASP A 156 32.20 -2.32 -6.97
C ASP A 156 30.70 -2.63 -7.15
N ARG A 157 30.04 -3.08 -6.08
CA ARG A 157 28.63 -3.46 -6.09
C ARG A 157 27.90 -2.98 -4.84
N ALA A 158 26.70 -2.45 -5.05
CA ALA A 158 25.77 -2.05 -4.00
C ALA A 158 24.46 -2.86 -4.10
N LEU A 159 23.82 -3.10 -2.95
CA LEU A 159 22.50 -3.70 -2.85
C LEU A 159 21.53 -2.71 -2.19
N VAL A 160 20.43 -2.43 -2.86
CA VAL A 160 19.34 -1.60 -2.34
C VAL A 160 18.10 -2.45 -2.16
N LEU A 161 17.56 -2.50 -0.94
CA LEU A 161 16.34 -3.24 -0.61
C LEU A 161 15.16 -2.27 -0.55
N GLY A 162 14.24 -2.42 -1.52
CA GLY A 162 13.18 -1.47 -1.79
C GLY A 162 13.65 -0.35 -2.73
N GLY A 163 13.12 -0.34 -3.95
CA GLY A 163 13.54 0.61 -4.97
C GLY A 163 12.84 1.96 -4.89
N GLY A 164 11.55 1.95 -4.59
CA GLY A 164 10.71 3.13 -4.73
C GLY A 164 10.87 3.73 -6.13
N ALA A 165 11.00 5.06 -6.24
CA ALA A 165 11.26 5.73 -7.51
C ALA A 165 12.72 5.61 -8.00
N LEU A 166 13.52 4.75 -7.41
CA LEU A 166 14.94 4.50 -7.76
C LEU A 166 15.83 5.75 -7.65
N THR A 167 15.43 6.75 -6.90
CA THR A 167 16.19 8.01 -6.76
C THR A 167 17.55 7.80 -6.10
N LEU A 168 17.63 6.95 -5.05
CA LEU A 168 18.91 6.63 -4.41
C LEU A 168 19.82 5.77 -5.31
N PRO A 169 19.37 4.68 -5.96
CA PRO A 169 20.16 3.96 -6.96
C PRO A 169 20.73 4.84 -8.07
N VAL A 170 19.90 5.73 -8.64
CA VAL A 170 20.34 6.69 -9.66
C VAL A 170 21.43 7.63 -9.12
N ALA A 171 21.25 8.18 -7.93
CA ALA A 171 22.22 9.06 -7.31
C ALA A 171 23.55 8.35 -6.99
N LEU A 172 23.51 7.10 -6.53
CA LEU A 172 24.71 6.26 -6.32
C LEU A 172 25.46 6.06 -7.63
N ARG A 173 24.77 5.69 -8.66
CA ARG A 173 25.33 5.45 -10.01
C ARG A 173 25.90 6.72 -10.65
N SER A 174 25.23 7.85 -10.44
CA SER A 174 25.70 9.16 -10.92
C SER A 174 27.00 9.61 -10.24
N ARG A 175 27.25 9.16 -9.00
CA ARG A 175 28.50 9.46 -8.26
C ARG A 175 29.68 8.60 -8.72
N ASP A 176 29.45 7.32 -8.97
CA ASP A 176 30.47 6.41 -9.51
C ASP A 176 29.85 5.53 -10.60
N HIS A 177 30.16 5.85 -11.83
CA HIS A 177 29.70 5.10 -13.01
C HIS A 177 30.25 3.67 -13.12
N ARG A 178 31.16 3.26 -12.25
CA ARG A 178 31.66 1.87 -12.16
C ARG A 178 30.83 1.02 -11.20
N LEU A 179 30.13 1.67 -10.27
CA LEU A 179 29.33 0.99 -9.26
C LEU A 179 28.14 0.26 -9.90
N GLU A 180 28.11 -1.05 -9.79
CA GLU A 180 26.94 -1.86 -10.15
C GLU A 180 25.93 -1.85 -9.00
N VAL A 181 24.67 -1.49 -9.28
CA VAL A 181 23.63 -1.38 -8.25
C VAL A 181 22.53 -2.42 -8.51
N ASP A 182 22.41 -3.38 -7.59
CA ASP A 182 21.28 -4.31 -7.57
C ASP A 182 20.17 -3.74 -6.68
N VAL A 183 18.97 -3.66 -7.20
CA VAL A 183 17.79 -3.17 -6.50
C VAL A 183 16.76 -4.29 -6.42
N ILE A 184 16.28 -4.60 -5.22
CA ILE A 184 15.23 -5.58 -5.01
C ILE A 184 13.93 -4.82 -4.74
N GLU A 185 13.04 -4.82 -5.71
CA GLU A 185 11.74 -4.17 -5.63
C GLU A 185 10.64 -5.20 -5.89
N ILE A 186 9.69 -5.31 -4.97
CA ILE A 186 8.65 -6.33 -5.07
C ILE A 186 7.57 -5.98 -6.10
N ASP A 187 7.36 -4.69 -6.34
CA ASP A 187 6.28 -4.20 -7.19
C ASP A 187 6.81 -3.74 -8.57
N PRO A 188 6.60 -4.52 -9.65
CA PRO A 188 7.02 -4.12 -10.99
C PRO A 188 6.41 -2.79 -11.45
N ALA A 189 5.17 -2.48 -11.01
CA ALA A 189 4.51 -1.24 -11.38
C ALA A 189 5.27 0.00 -10.83
N VAL A 190 5.87 -0.12 -9.65
CA VAL A 190 6.71 0.95 -9.08
C VAL A 190 7.94 1.22 -9.94
N THR A 191 8.57 0.16 -10.47
CA THR A 191 9.71 0.31 -11.39
C THR A 191 9.30 0.94 -12.72
N GLU A 192 8.12 0.60 -13.24
CA GLU A 192 7.58 1.23 -14.46
C GLU A 192 7.31 2.73 -14.24
N LEU A 193 6.75 3.10 -13.09
CA LEU A 193 6.56 4.50 -12.71
C LEU A 193 7.90 5.24 -12.55
N ALA A 194 8.90 4.59 -11.95
CA ALA A 194 10.24 5.15 -11.85
C ALA A 194 10.84 5.46 -13.22
N SER A 195 10.66 4.57 -14.21
CA SER A 195 11.15 4.78 -15.56
C SER A 195 10.37 5.85 -16.34
N THR A 196 9.08 6.04 -16.00
CA THR A 196 8.21 6.96 -16.74
C THR A 196 8.29 8.39 -16.23
N TYR A 197 8.37 8.54 -14.90
CA TYR A 197 8.22 9.84 -14.25
C TYR A 197 9.47 10.36 -13.56
N PHE A 198 10.51 9.55 -13.35
CA PHE A 198 11.69 9.89 -12.56
C PHE A 198 12.98 9.75 -13.38
N ALA A 199 14.07 10.26 -12.85
CA ALA A 199 15.38 10.27 -13.51
C ALA A 199 15.89 8.86 -13.88
N TYR A 200 15.38 7.81 -13.26
CA TYR A 200 15.71 6.42 -13.63
C TYR A 200 15.43 6.10 -15.10
N GLY A 201 14.41 6.71 -15.71
CA GLY A 201 14.12 6.53 -17.13
C GLY A 201 15.27 6.95 -18.06
N GLU A 202 16.10 7.89 -17.61
CA GLU A 202 17.25 8.42 -18.35
C GLU A 202 18.58 7.77 -17.93
N VAL A 203 18.68 7.30 -16.67
CA VAL A 203 19.92 6.77 -16.06
C VAL A 203 19.64 5.39 -15.49
N SER A 204 19.46 4.40 -16.34
CA SER A 204 19.25 3.00 -15.94
C SER A 204 20.48 2.11 -16.09
N GLU A 205 21.51 2.54 -16.81
CA GLU A 205 22.71 1.75 -17.03
C GLU A 205 23.46 1.46 -15.73
N GLY A 206 23.81 0.18 -15.50
CA GLY A 206 24.46 -0.28 -14.27
C GLY A 206 23.53 -0.40 -13.05
N ILE A 207 22.21 -0.24 -13.26
CA ILE A 207 21.18 -0.50 -12.24
C ILE A 207 20.36 -1.71 -12.68
N ARG A 208 20.45 -2.80 -11.92
CA ARG A 208 19.66 -4.02 -12.15
C ARG A 208 18.54 -4.11 -11.16
N VAL A 209 17.29 -4.09 -11.60
CA VAL A 209 16.13 -4.28 -10.75
C VAL A 209 15.67 -5.74 -10.81
N VAL A 210 15.50 -6.35 -9.64
CA VAL A 210 14.98 -7.71 -9.45
C VAL A 210 13.65 -7.63 -8.74
N HIS A 211 12.59 -8.15 -9.39
CA HIS A 211 11.25 -8.13 -8.83
C HIS A 211 11.02 -9.35 -7.95
N GLU A 212 11.36 -9.22 -6.67
CA GLU A 212 11.25 -10.29 -5.68
C GLU A 212 11.08 -9.72 -4.27
N ASP A 213 10.56 -10.54 -3.35
CA ASP A 213 10.59 -10.20 -1.91
C ASP A 213 12.05 -10.16 -1.42
N ALA A 214 12.48 -9.04 -0.85
CA ALA A 214 13.85 -8.83 -0.41
C ALA A 214 14.35 -9.90 0.59
N ARG A 215 13.47 -10.46 1.42
CA ARG A 215 13.81 -11.54 2.37
C ARG A 215 14.07 -12.86 1.65
N VAL A 216 13.36 -13.12 0.55
CA VAL A 216 13.58 -14.31 -0.30
C VAL A 216 14.90 -14.14 -1.02
N PHE A 217 15.12 -13.01 -1.65
CA PHE A 217 16.38 -12.70 -2.32
C PHE A 217 17.60 -12.85 -1.39
N LEU A 218 17.56 -12.26 -0.18
CA LEU A 218 18.66 -12.34 0.78
C LEU A 218 18.97 -13.76 1.25
N ARG A 219 17.97 -14.65 1.32
CA ARG A 219 18.20 -16.07 1.68
C ARG A 219 18.92 -16.84 0.59
N GLY A 220 18.75 -16.46 -0.67
CA GLY A 220 19.39 -17.09 -1.82
C GLY A 220 20.69 -16.37 -2.26
N SER A 221 20.99 -15.21 -1.71
CA SER A 221 22.15 -14.41 -2.12
C SER A 221 23.44 -14.95 -1.50
N GLU A 222 24.48 -15.11 -2.34
CA GLU A 222 25.83 -15.47 -1.89
C GLU A 222 26.62 -14.27 -1.31
N GLY A 223 26.00 -13.09 -1.25
CA GLY A 223 26.65 -11.85 -0.81
C GLY A 223 27.46 -11.19 -1.94
N GLY A 224 28.60 -10.58 -1.57
CA GLY A 224 29.49 -9.91 -2.54
C GLY A 224 29.16 -8.44 -2.78
N TYR A 225 28.35 -7.84 -1.92
CA TYR A 225 28.07 -6.42 -1.90
C TYR A 225 28.98 -5.72 -0.88
N GLY A 226 29.54 -4.61 -1.25
CA GLY A 226 30.37 -3.77 -0.39
C GLY A 226 29.59 -2.62 0.24
N LEU A 227 28.33 -2.49 -0.17
CA LEU A 227 27.41 -1.46 0.30
C LEU A 227 25.99 -2.02 0.31
#